data_2f2eaf06eea90a621ef17b90435432e2
#
_entry.id   2f2eaf06eea90a621ef17b90435432e2
#
_cell.length_a   1.000
_cell.length_b   1.000
_cell.length_c   1.000
_cell.angle_alpha   90.00
_cell.angle_beta   90.00
_cell.angle_gamma   90.00
#
_symmetry.space_group_name_H-M   'P 1'
#
loop_
_entity.id
_entity.type
_entity.pdbx_description
1 polymer ?
#
loop_
_entity_poly.entity_id
_entity_poly.type
_entity_poly.pdbx_seq_one_letter_code
_entity_poly.pdbx_strand_id
1 'polypeptide(L)'
;MASARVAEFSYEHFPGVASVPAADWARLFPDDAEGHAYYAAVEGATPPGFRFEAAAIRYQGRIVAAAPVFHVTYRLDTSLQGRWRPLGDWLHRKVPRLVGVPVMGLGSPLADRCHLGFDPGLSVPERQAALRALLAGLDAKAKTDRIPLLAIKDLADREIGPLQAVIGEAGFSRIASLPVCVLELPYKTEAEYVQSLSANNRSTLRRKLKAAPKVEIETVRSIAGLEQEIFELYEETRKNSRFDYGDFEQLSPAYFRRVMEGLGERAACILCRVDGKLLAFKLIFIEKDRIIDKFWGMRYPIGRDYNLFFLAWMEGVRFALAHGATRFQSGQTAYAQKVKLGSGLDKLWVYFRHRGPVSNRLFRAVAPLIAFDKMDPELTEIRKRERPSQPGNQ
;
A
#
# COMPACT_ATOMS: atom_id res chain seq x y z
N MET A 1 -26.23 45.79 -4.18
CA MET A 1 -25.13 45.03 -4.80
C MET A 1 -24.81 43.87 -3.87
N ALA A 2 -25.28 42.69 -4.20
CA ALA A 2 -24.92 41.47 -3.45
C ALA A 2 -23.46 41.13 -3.78
N SER A 3 -22.60 41.21 -2.80
CA SER A 3 -21.21 40.73 -2.89
C SER A 3 -21.27 39.23 -3.22
N ALA A 4 -20.90 38.90 -4.44
CA ALA A 4 -20.69 37.51 -4.82
C ALA A 4 -19.61 36.94 -3.90
N ARG A 5 -20.01 36.13 -2.91
CA ARG A 5 -19.05 35.34 -2.13
C ARG A 5 -18.26 34.53 -3.13
N VAL A 6 -16.98 34.83 -3.26
CA VAL A 6 -16.04 33.97 -4.00
C VAL A 6 -16.18 32.58 -3.35
N ALA A 7 -16.61 31.62 -4.13
CA ALA A 7 -16.76 30.26 -3.62
C ALA A 7 -15.39 29.76 -3.17
N GLU A 8 -15.24 29.53 -1.88
CA GLU A 8 -13.96 29.18 -1.23
C GLU A 8 -13.89 27.69 -0.99
N PHE A 9 -12.74 27.09 -1.24
CA PHE A 9 -12.45 25.72 -0.86
C PHE A 9 -12.29 25.63 0.67
N SER A 10 -13.19 24.93 1.34
CA SER A 10 -13.18 24.78 2.80
C SER A 10 -12.77 23.37 3.23
N TYR A 11 -11.87 23.28 4.21
CA TYR A 11 -11.43 22.02 4.80
C TYR A 11 -12.48 21.50 5.80
N GLU A 12 -12.76 20.22 5.72
CA GLU A 12 -13.61 19.49 6.65
C GLU A 12 -12.88 18.23 7.15
N HIS A 13 -12.99 17.97 8.43
CA HIS A 13 -12.35 16.82 9.08
C HIS A 13 -13.41 15.85 9.60
N PHE A 14 -13.18 14.56 9.35
CA PHE A 14 -14.09 13.48 9.75
C PHE A 14 -13.38 12.50 10.70
N PRO A 15 -14.10 11.93 11.69
CA PRO A 15 -13.53 10.96 12.63
C PRO A 15 -13.14 9.63 11.97
N GLY A 16 -13.49 9.43 10.71
CA GLY A 16 -13.15 8.30 9.89
C GLY A 16 -13.75 8.40 8.49
N VAL A 17 -13.31 7.59 7.54
CA VAL A 17 -13.88 7.50 6.19
C VAL A 17 -15.34 7.05 6.26
N ALA A 18 -15.68 6.16 7.19
CA ALA A 18 -17.07 5.73 7.42
C ALA A 18 -18.04 6.88 7.70
N SER A 19 -17.54 8.04 8.18
CA SER A 19 -18.32 9.22 8.46
C SER A 19 -18.49 10.17 7.27
N VAL A 20 -17.72 9.95 6.19
CA VAL A 20 -17.89 10.69 4.92
C VAL A 20 -19.06 10.07 4.15
N PRO A 21 -19.94 10.89 3.52
CA PRO A 21 -21.01 10.31 2.70
C PRO A 21 -20.48 9.35 1.64
N ALA A 22 -20.97 8.12 1.65
CA ALA A 22 -20.47 7.04 0.77
C ALA A 22 -20.58 7.39 -0.72
N ALA A 23 -21.65 8.11 -1.11
CA ALA A 23 -21.85 8.56 -2.50
C ALA A 23 -20.79 9.60 -2.92
N ASP A 24 -20.39 10.51 -2.03
CA ASP A 24 -19.32 11.46 -2.30
C ASP A 24 -17.98 10.73 -2.43
N TRP A 25 -17.70 9.78 -1.54
CA TRP A 25 -16.47 8.98 -1.61
C TRP A 25 -16.40 8.17 -2.92
N ALA A 26 -17.47 7.47 -3.29
CA ALA A 26 -17.53 6.68 -4.52
C ALA A 26 -17.32 7.54 -5.79
N ARG A 27 -17.79 8.78 -5.79
CA ARG A 27 -17.58 9.73 -6.90
C ARG A 27 -16.13 10.19 -7.01
N LEU A 28 -15.43 10.34 -5.88
CA LEU A 28 -14.02 10.74 -5.84
C LEU A 28 -13.05 9.58 -6.10
N PHE A 29 -13.48 8.36 -5.83
CA PHE A 29 -12.70 7.12 -5.98
C PHE A 29 -13.51 6.08 -6.78
N PRO A 30 -13.81 6.36 -8.05
CA PRO A 30 -14.58 5.44 -8.87
C PRO A 30 -13.79 4.14 -9.06
N ASP A 31 -14.50 3.02 -8.90
CA ASP A 31 -14.00 1.65 -9.11
C ASP A 31 -12.91 1.17 -8.15
N ASP A 32 -12.42 1.98 -7.21
CA ASP A 32 -11.42 1.56 -6.22
C ASP A 32 -12.02 0.51 -5.25
N ALA A 33 -11.40 -0.66 -5.17
CA ALA A 33 -11.76 -1.67 -4.18
C ALA A 33 -11.42 -1.20 -2.75
N GLU A 34 -10.29 -0.50 -2.60
CA GLU A 34 -9.93 0.17 -1.35
C GLU A 34 -10.71 1.48 -1.16
N GLY A 35 -12.03 1.42 -1.41
CA GLY A 35 -12.97 2.53 -1.31
C GLY A 35 -13.58 2.69 0.09
N HIS A 36 -14.79 3.31 0.15
CA HIS A 36 -15.47 3.62 1.41
C HIS A 36 -15.68 2.38 2.30
N ALA A 37 -16.19 1.29 1.74
CA ALA A 37 -16.45 0.06 2.48
C ALA A 37 -15.18 -0.59 3.03
N TYR A 38 -14.08 -0.54 2.27
CA TYR A 38 -12.78 -1.00 2.73
C TYR A 38 -12.30 -0.22 3.95
N TYR A 39 -12.31 1.12 3.88
CA TYR A 39 -11.85 1.95 4.99
C TYR A 39 -12.74 1.81 6.23
N ALA A 40 -14.08 1.70 6.06
CA ALA A 40 -14.99 1.42 7.16
C ALA A 40 -14.68 0.08 7.85
N ALA A 41 -14.33 -0.96 7.07
CA ALA A 41 -13.92 -2.25 7.60
C ALA A 41 -12.57 -2.17 8.35
N VAL A 42 -11.60 -1.43 7.79
CA VAL A 42 -10.28 -1.19 8.40
C VAL A 42 -10.42 -0.42 9.72
N GLU A 43 -11.21 0.63 9.76
CA GLU A 43 -11.48 1.41 10.97
C GLU A 43 -12.10 0.55 12.08
N GLY A 44 -12.98 -0.37 11.74
CA GLY A 44 -13.57 -1.33 12.68
C GLY A 44 -12.61 -2.42 13.16
N ALA A 45 -11.41 -2.52 12.59
CA ALA A 45 -10.37 -3.49 12.95
C ALA A 45 -9.01 -2.82 13.18
N THR A 46 -9.03 -1.54 13.61
CA THR A 46 -7.84 -0.70 13.76
C THR A 46 -6.76 -1.37 14.62
N PRO A 47 -5.52 -1.49 14.12
CA PRO A 47 -4.39 -2.01 14.88
C PRO A 47 -4.04 -1.09 16.07
N PRO A 48 -3.48 -1.65 17.16
CA PRO A 48 -2.98 -0.84 18.26
C PRO A 48 -1.96 0.21 17.80
N GLY A 49 -2.06 1.43 18.34
CA GLY A 49 -1.14 2.52 18.01
C GLY A 49 -1.51 3.33 16.75
N PHE A 50 -2.56 2.92 16.01
CA PHE A 50 -3.11 3.68 14.89
C PHE A 50 -4.41 4.37 15.26
N ARG A 51 -4.67 5.52 14.62
CA ARG A 51 -5.97 6.17 14.56
C ARG A 51 -6.22 6.54 13.10
N PHE A 52 -7.38 6.17 12.60
CA PHE A 52 -7.83 6.51 11.24
C PHE A 52 -8.86 7.62 11.32
N GLU A 53 -8.75 8.56 10.39
CA GLU A 53 -9.60 9.72 10.21
C GLU A 53 -9.78 9.96 8.71
N ALA A 54 -10.54 10.99 8.32
CA ALA A 54 -10.60 11.43 6.94
C ALA A 54 -10.59 12.96 6.85
N ALA A 55 -10.09 13.46 5.74
CA ALA A 55 -10.10 14.87 5.40
C ALA A 55 -10.81 15.06 4.05
N ALA A 56 -11.60 16.13 3.94
CA ALA A 56 -12.27 16.50 2.71
C ALA A 56 -12.21 18.00 2.45
N ILE A 57 -12.42 18.37 1.21
CA ILE A 57 -12.58 19.75 0.76
C ILE A 57 -13.97 19.93 0.20
N ARG A 58 -14.69 20.92 0.73
CA ARG A 58 -15.94 21.39 0.16
C ARG A 58 -15.72 22.59 -0.75
N TYR A 59 -16.47 22.58 -1.82
CA TYR A 59 -16.58 23.70 -2.77
C TYR A 59 -18.02 23.79 -3.22
N GLN A 60 -18.62 24.96 -3.11
CA GLN A 60 -20.04 25.19 -3.43
C GLN A 60 -20.99 24.18 -2.75
N GLY A 61 -20.74 23.84 -1.50
CA GLY A 61 -21.57 22.93 -0.72
C GLY A 61 -21.35 21.43 -0.97
N ARG A 62 -20.48 21.04 -1.94
CA ARG A 62 -20.20 19.64 -2.29
C ARG A 62 -18.78 19.25 -1.88
N ILE A 63 -18.57 17.99 -1.50
CA ILE A 63 -17.24 17.46 -1.29
C ILE A 63 -16.60 17.24 -2.68
N VAL A 64 -15.48 17.92 -2.94
CA VAL A 64 -14.78 17.90 -4.23
C VAL A 64 -13.38 17.28 -4.17
N ALA A 65 -12.85 17.08 -2.99
CA ALA A 65 -11.65 16.28 -2.76
C ALA A 65 -11.73 15.58 -1.41
N ALA A 66 -11.13 14.41 -1.29
CA ALA A 66 -11.02 13.70 -0.03
C ALA A 66 -9.77 12.81 0.02
N ALA A 67 -9.34 12.49 1.22
CA ALA A 67 -8.30 11.50 1.49
C ALA A 67 -8.51 10.86 2.87
N PRO A 68 -8.16 9.57 3.04
CA PRO A 68 -8.02 9.00 4.37
C PRO A 68 -6.83 9.65 5.09
N VAL A 69 -6.92 9.74 6.40
CA VAL A 69 -5.88 10.29 7.27
C VAL A 69 -5.54 9.24 8.32
N PHE A 70 -4.27 9.02 8.56
CA PHE A 70 -3.81 8.16 9.64
C PHE A 70 -2.92 8.90 10.63
N HIS A 71 -2.96 8.44 11.87
CA HIS A 71 -2.07 8.86 12.93
C HIS A 71 -1.29 7.66 13.44
N VAL A 72 0.00 7.85 13.63
CA VAL A 72 0.90 6.84 14.19
C VAL A 72 2.08 7.51 14.88
N THR A 73 2.64 6.87 15.88
CA THR A 73 3.96 7.27 16.39
C THR A 73 5.01 6.48 15.62
N TYR A 74 5.66 7.16 14.67
CA TYR A 74 6.68 6.53 13.83
C TYR A 74 8.00 6.41 14.56
N ARG A 75 8.55 5.22 14.60
CA ARG A 75 9.85 4.94 15.18
C ARG A 75 10.97 5.28 14.18
N LEU A 76 11.73 6.33 14.45
CA LEU A 76 12.86 6.74 13.60
C LEU A 76 13.98 5.70 13.57
N ASP A 77 14.05 4.82 14.59
CA ASP A 77 15.02 3.75 14.69
C ASP A 77 14.68 2.52 13.82
N THR A 78 13.48 2.43 13.23
CA THR A 78 13.14 1.38 12.25
C THR A 78 14.04 1.40 11.02
N SER A 79 14.64 2.55 10.71
CA SER A 79 15.67 2.67 9.67
C SER A 79 17.02 2.06 10.06
N LEU A 80 17.26 1.76 11.35
CA LEU A 80 18.47 1.09 11.84
C LEU A 80 18.31 -0.43 11.70
N GLN A 81 18.47 -0.94 10.48
CA GLN A 81 18.36 -2.35 10.14
C GLN A 81 19.70 -3.09 10.31
N GLY A 82 19.66 -4.44 10.32
CA GLY A 82 20.83 -5.28 10.36
C GLY A 82 21.66 -5.11 11.65
N ARG A 83 22.97 -4.85 11.53
CA ARG A 83 23.90 -4.72 12.68
C ARG A 83 23.58 -3.58 13.65
N TRP A 84 22.81 -2.58 13.23
CA TRP A 84 22.43 -1.40 14.01
C TRP A 84 21.12 -1.56 14.77
N ARG A 85 20.37 -2.64 14.51
CA ARG A 85 19.09 -2.93 15.17
C ARG A 85 19.20 -2.94 16.70
N PRO A 86 20.22 -3.57 17.35
CA PRO A 86 20.34 -3.54 18.80
C PRO A 86 20.49 -2.13 19.38
N LEU A 87 21.13 -1.22 18.65
CA LEU A 87 21.26 0.18 19.05
C LEU A 87 19.89 0.90 18.96
N GLY A 88 19.12 0.66 17.91
CA GLY A 88 17.76 1.18 17.77
C GLY A 88 16.87 0.71 18.92
N ASP A 89 16.86 -0.59 19.22
CA ASP A 89 16.07 -1.17 20.30
C ASP A 89 16.51 -0.65 21.68
N TRP A 90 17.79 -0.39 21.89
CA TRP A 90 18.31 0.23 23.11
C TRP A 90 17.85 1.68 23.24
N LEU A 91 17.96 2.48 22.17
CA LEU A 91 17.48 3.87 22.12
C LEU A 91 15.98 3.95 22.39
N HIS A 92 15.20 3.09 21.78
CA HIS A 92 13.75 3.03 21.98
C HIS A 92 13.39 2.74 23.45
N ARG A 93 14.10 1.81 24.08
CA ARG A 93 13.86 1.47 25.51
C ARG A 93 14.27 2.56 26.48
N LYS A 94 15.36 3.30 26.19
CA LYS A 94 15.93 4.29 27.12
C LYS A 94 15.34 5.69 26.92
N VAL A 95 15.02 6.06 25.68
CA VAL A 95 14.56 7.41 25.32
C VAL A 95 13.42 7.38 24.29
N PRO A 96 12.31 6.69 24.57
CA PRO A 96 11.23 6.44 23.59
C PRO A 96 10.66 7.73 22.98
N ARG A 97 10.63 8.82 23.76
CA ARG A 97 10.14 10.13 23.29
C ARG A 97 11.05 10.81 22.28
N LEU A 98 12.33 10.42 22.18
CA LEU A 98 13.26 10.95 21.17
C LEU A 98 13.23 10.11 19.90
N VAL A 99 12.83 8.86 19.98
CA VAL A 99 12.82 7.90 18.88
C VAL A 99 11.45 7.84 18.21
N GLY A 100 10.37 7.98 19.00
CA GLY A 100 9.00 7.97 18.50
C GLY A 100 8.53 9.38 18.13
N VAL A 101 8.27 9.63 16.84
CA VAL A 101 7.74 10.91 16.37
C VAL A 101 6.27 10.74 15.96
N PRO A 102 5.34 11.51 16.57
CA PRO A 102 3.95 11.52 16.13
C PRO A 102 3.84 12.02 14.69
N VAL A 103 3.13 11.26 13.86
CA VAL A 103 2.91 11.53 12.44
C VAL A 103 1.41 11.59 12.17
N MET A 104 0.99 12.60 11.40
CA MET A 104 -0.31 12.64 10.73
C MET A 104 -0.07 12.56 9.24
N GLY A 105 -0.67 11.58 8.57
CA GLY A 105 -0.43 11.35 7.15
C GLY A 105 -1.71 11.23 6.33
N LEU A 106 -1.66 11.73 5.09
CA LEU A 106 -2.63 11.39 4.05
C LEU A 106 -2.33 10.00 3.51
N GLY A 107 -3.37 9.22 3.24
CA GLY A 107 -3.31 7.84 2.81
C GLY A 107 -3.61 6.86 3.95
N SER A 108 -3.15 5.63 3.79
CA SER A 108 -3.32 4.57 4.80
C SER A 108 -2.09 3.68 4.87
N PRO A 109 -1.63 3.26 6.05
CA PRO A 109 -0.59 2.25 6.17
C PRO A 109 -1.02 0.89 5.60
N LEU A 110 -2.32 0.63 5.53
CA LEU A 110 -2.89 -0.63 5.05
C LEU A 110 -3.32 -0.59 3.57
N ALA A 111 -3.01 0.50 2.84
CA ALA A 111 -3.18 0.60 1.40
C ALA A 111 -1.83 0.67 0.68
N ASP A 112 -1.75 0.05 -0.50
CA ASP A 112 -0.51 0.01 -1.29
C ASP A 112 -0.19 1.37 -1.93
N ARG A 113 -1.18 2.28 -2.01
CA ARG A 113 -1.03 3.62 -2.58
C ARG A 113 -1.83 4.66 -1.77
N CYS A 114 -1.44 5.92 -1.90
CA CYS A 114 -2.21 7.02 -1.36
C CYS A 114 -3.53 7.18 -2.12
N HIS A 115 -4.65 7.15 -1.42
CA HIS A 115 -5.94 7.54 -1.97
C HIS A 115 -6.13 9.04 -1.74
N LEU A 116 -5.91 9.82 -2.80
CA LEU A 116 -6.15 11.26 -2.84
C LEU A 116 -7.10 11.53 -4.02
N GLY A 117 -8.39 11.64 -3.71
CA GLY A 117 -9.47 11.76 -4.68
C GLY A 117 -9.83 13.21 -4.97
N PHE A 118 -10.16 13.48 -6.24
CA PHE A 118 -10.69 14.77 -6.69
C PHE A 118 -11.91 14.53 -7.56
N ASP A 119 -12.88 15.44 -7.48
CA ASP A 119 -14.02 15.43 -8.37
C ASP A 119 -13.55 15.48 -9.84
N PRO A 120 -14.00 14.55 -10.69
CA PRO A 120 -13.58 14.51 -12.10
C PRO A 120 -13.87 15.80 -12.87
N GLY A 121 -14.90 16.57 -12.45
CA GLY A 121 -15.27 17.84 -13.04
C GLY A 121 -14.36 19.01 -12.72
N LEU A 122 -13.43 18.89 -11.76
CA LEU A 122 -12.50 19.96 -11.45
C LEU A 122 -11.43 20.11 -12.53
N SER A 123 -11.20 21.34 -12.96
CA SER A 123 -10.04 21.72 -13.77
C SER A 123 -8.73 21.55 -12.99
N VAL A 124 -7.60 21.52 -13.70
CA VAL A 124 -6.27 21.42 -13.06
C VAL A 124 -6.02 22.53 -12.02
N PRO A 125 -6.30 23.83 -12.32
CA PRO A 125 -6.17 24.89 -11.32
C PRO A 125 -7.06 24.70 -10.07
N GLU A 126 -8.29 24.21 -10.25
CA GLU A 126 -9.20 23.94 -9.14
C GLU A 126 -8.72 22.76 -8.29
N ARG A 127 -8.22 21.67 -8.90
CA ARG A 127 -7.56 20.56 -8.16
C ARG A 127 -6.36 21.05 -7.38
N GLN A 128 -5.54 21.95 -7.94
CA GLN A 128 -4.43 22.57 -7.24
C GLN A 128 -4.90 23.42 -6.06
N ALA A 129 -5.97 24.20 -6.22
CA ALA A 129 -6.55 25.00 -5.15
C ALA A 129 -7.13 24.11 -4.04
N ALA A 130 -7.87 23.06 -4.41
CA ALA A 130 -8.39 22.07 -3.46
C ALA A 130 -7.27 21.37 -2.68
N LEU A 131 -6.17 21.00 -3.35
CA LEU A 131 -5.01 20.41 -2.69
C LEU A 131 -4.33 21.41 -1.73
N ARG A 132 -4.17 22.68 -2.10
CA ARG A 132 -3.65 23.71 -1.19
C ARG A 132 -4.52 23.84 0.07
N ALA A 133 -5.84 23.88 -0.10
CA ALA A 133 -6.78 23.94 1.01
C ALA A 133 -6.69 22.69 1.90
N LEU A 134 -6.56 21.48 1.29
CA LEU A 134 -6.41 20.22 2.02
C LEU A 134 -5.13 20.21 2.87
N LEU A 135 -3.98 20.59 2.28
CA LEU A 135 -2.70 20.61 3.00
C LEU A 135 -2.65 21.68 4.08
N ALA A 136 -3.27 22.84 3.84
CA ALA A 136 -3.39 23.91 4.86
C ALA A 136 -4.29 23.47 6.02
N GLY A 137 -5.43 22.84 5.74
CA GLY A 137 -6.32 22.30 6.76
C GLY A 137 -5.67 21.20 7.59
N LEU A 138 -4.94 20.28 6.93
CA LEU A 138 -4.17 19.23 7.59
C LEU A 138 -3.09 19.82 8.52
N ASP A 139 -2.39 20.87 8.09
CA ASP A 139 -1.39 21.56 8.93
C ASP A 139 -2.03 22.24 10.16
N ALA A 140 -3.18 22.89 9.98
CA ALA A 140 -3.93 23.49 11.06
C ALA A 140 -4.41 22.44 12.08
N LYS A 141 -4.92 21.30 11.60
CA LYS A 141 -5.33 20.17 12.45
C LYS A 141 -4.12 19.59 13.20
N ALA A 142 -3.01 19.35 12.52
CA ALA A 142 -1.78 18.87 13.15
C ALA A 142 -1.21 19.83 14.19
N LYS A 143 -1.42 21.15 14.00
CA LYS A 143 -1.07 22.18 15.00
C LYS A 143 -1.91 22.03 16.26
N THR A 144 -3.21 21.87 16.10
CA THR A 144 -4.15 21.67 17.20
C THR A 144 -3.82 20.40 17.98
N ASP A 145 -3.53 19.31 17.28
CA ASP A 145 -3.21 17.99 17.85
C ASP A 145 -1.73 17.87 18.32
N ARG A 146 -0.95 18.94 18.18
CA ARG A 146 0.49 18.99 18.54
C ARG A 146 1.33 17.92 17.83
N ILE A 147 0.97 17.58 16.60
CA ILE A 147 1.71 16.60 15.77
C ILE A 147 2.79 17.34 14.99
N PRO A 148 4.07 16.97 15.16
CA PRO A 148 5.18 17.69 14.54
C PRO A 148 5.44 17.29 13.08
N LEU A 149 5.09 16.06 12.65
CA LEU A 149 5.42 15.52 11.35
C LEU A 149 4.16 15.24 10.52
N LEU A 150 4.11 15.80 9.33
CA LEU A 150 3.11 15.54 8.31
C LEU A 150 3.69 14.64 7.23
N ALA A 151 2.88 13.73 6.69
CA ALA A 151 3.26 12.85 5.60
C ALA A 151 2.15 12.73 4.53
N ILE A 152 2.55 12.32 3.31
CA ILE A 152 1.68 11.76 2.28
C ILE A 152 2.31 10.44 1.89
N LYS A 153 1.63 9.32 2.15
CA LYS A 153 2.21 7.99 2.02
C LYS A 153 1.89 7.38 0.66
N ASP A 154 2.94 6.93 -0.05
CA ASP A 154 2.84 6.08 -1.24
C ASP A 154 2.06 6.70 -2.41
N LEU A 155 2.36 7.96 -2.71
CA LEU A 155 1.77 8.66 -3.85
C LEU A 155 2.47 8.25 -5.16
N ALA A 156 1.70 7.80 -6.16
CA ALA A 156 2.24 7.35 -7.43
C ALA A 156 2.61 8.53 -8.34
N ASP A 157 3.73 8.43 -9.08
CA ASP A 157 4.19 9.46 -10.03
C ASP A 157 3.09 9.87 -11.02
N ARG A 158 2.34 8.89 -11.53
CA ARG A 158 1.26 9.11 -12.50
C ARG A 158 0.05 9.87 -11.93
N GLU A 159 -0.16 9.81 -10.61
CA GLU A 159 -1.30 10.44 -9.95
C GLU A 159 -0.99 11.88 -9.54
N ILE A 160 0.29 12.22 -9.39
CA ILE A 160 0.68 13.51 -8.86
C ILE A 160 0.85 14.58 -9.93
N GLY A 161 1.41 14.25 -11.12
CA GLY A 161 1.53 15.15 -12.26
C GLY A 161 1.61 16.64 -11.90
N PRO A 162 0.61 17.43 -12.31
CA PRO A 162 0.58 18.87 -12.08
C PRO A 162 0.39 19.29 -10.61
N LEU A 163 0.10 18.35 -9.69
CA LEU A 163 -0.10 18.61 -8.27
C LEU A 163 1.22 18.62 -7.48
N GLN A 164 2.31 18.10 -8.06
CA GLN A 164 3.61 18.00 -7.39
C GLN A 164 4.15 19.37 -6.95
N ALA A 165 3.96 20.39 -7.78
CA ALA A 165 4.38 21.76 -7.45
C ALA A 165 3.71 22.26 -6.17
N VAL A 166 2.40 22.03 -6.01
CA VAL A 166 1.62 22.43 -4.83
C VAL A 166 2.14 21.78 -3.55
N ILE A 167 2.52 20.49 -3.61
CA ILE A 167 3.08 19.79 -2.46
C ILE A 167 4.46 20.37 -2.09
N GLY A 168 5.27 20.71 -3.09
CA GLY A 168 6.56 21.38 -2.90
C GLY A 168 6.42 22.78 -2.29
N GLU A 169 5.50 23.61 -2.82
CA GLU A 169 5.15 24.94 -2.28
C GLU A 169 4.69 24.87 -0.81
N ALA A 170 3.96 23.82 -0.44
CA ALA A 170 3.56 23.55 0.94
C ALA A 170 4.72 23.12 1.86
N GLY A 171 5.98 23.05 1.34
CA GLY A 171 7.19 22.76 2.10
C GLY A 171 7.47 21.29 2.33
N PHE A 172 6.76 20.39 1.66
CA PHE A 172 7.05 18.95 1.72
C PHE A 172 8.29 18.59 0.89
N SER A 173 9.02 17.61 1.37
CA SER A 173 10.14 16.96 0.67
C SER A 173 9.75 15.53 0.34
N ARG A 174 10.27 14.97 -0.75
CA ARG A 174 9.96 13.60 -1.16
C ARG A 174 11.14 12.66 -0.99
N ILE A 175 10.84 11.42 -0.67
CA ILE A 175 11.76 10.28 -0.74
C ILE A 175 11.10 9.15 -1.51
N ALA A 176 11.91 8.28 -2.11
CA ALA A 176 11.37 7.09 -2.75
C ALA A 176 10.81 6.14 -1.71
N SER A 177 9.60 5.66 -1.95
CA SER A 177 8.95 4.59 -1.20
C SER A 177 9.31 3.23 -1.79
N LEU A 178 8.80 2.16 -1.18
CA LEU A 178 8.81 0.83 -1.75
C LEU A 178 7.91 0.81 -2.99
N PRO A 179 8.38 0.37 -4.16
CA PRO A 179 7.54 0.28 -5.35
C PRO A 179 6.52 -0.84 -5.23
N VAL A 180 5.40 -0.71 -5.93
CA VAL A 180 4.41 -1.78 -6.05
C VAL A 180 4.74 -2.66 -7.25
N CYS A 181 4.63 -3.98 -7.07
CA CYS A 181 4.74 -4.92 -8.18
C CYS A 181 3.45 -4.96 -8.98
N VAL A 182 3.53 -4.70 -10.27
CA VAL A 182 2.39 -4.76 -11.21
C VAL A 182 2.75 -5.64 -12.39
N LEU A 183 1.97 -6.68 -12.62
CA LEU A 183 2.04 -7.48 -13.83
C LEU A 183 0.99 -6.96 -14.81
N GLU A 184 1.44 -6.44 -15.94
CA GLU A 184 0.55 -6.13 -17.07
C GLU A 184 0.08 -7.43 -17.71
N LEU A 185 -1.21 -7.51 -18.01
CA LEU A 185 -1.87 -8.70 -18.55
C LEU A 185 -2.50 -8.43 -19.94
N PRO A 186 -1.68 -8.20 -20.97
CA PRO A 186 -2.18 -8.08 -22.34
C PRO A 186 -2.54 -9.45 -22.94
N TYR A 187 -2.60 -10.50 -22.13
CA TYR A 187 -2.82 -11.88 -22.51
C TYR A 187 -4.28 -12.29 -22.37
N LYS A 188 -4.74 -13.19 -23.22
CA LYS A 188 -6.07 -13.80 -23.12
C LYS A 188 -6.04 -15.13 -22.37
N THR A 189 -4.90 -15.79 -22.31
CA THR A 189 -4.75 -17.12 -21.72
C THR A 189 -3.53 -17.22 -20.81
N GLU A 190 -3.58 -18.15 -19.86
CA GLU A 190 -2.43 -18.50 -19.03
C GLU A 190 -1.24 -18.94 -19.89
N ALA A 191 -1.49 -19.67 -20.99
CA ALA A 191 -0.43 -20.16 -21.87
C ALA A 191 0.33 -19.00 -22.54
N GLU A 192 -0.37 -17.95 -22.99
CA GLU A 192 0.25 -16.75 -23.55
C GLU A 192 1.09 -16.03 -22.48
N TYR A 193 0.57 -15.86 -21.27
CA TYR A 193 1.34 -15.29 -20.17
C TYR A 193 2.61 -16.10 -19.89
N VAL A 194 2.50 -17.42 -19.72
CA VAL A 194 3.67 -18.26 -19.46
C VAL A 194 4.67 -18.18 -20.61
N GLN A 195 4.20 -18.10 -21.85
CA GLN A 195 5.07 -17.97 -23.04
C GLN A 195 5.82 -16.63 -23.07
N SER A 196 5.28 -15.56 -22.53
CA SER A 196 5.94 -14.25 -22.46
C SER A 196 7.15 -14.20 -21.51
N LEU A 197 7.21 -15.14 -20.55
CA LEU A 197 8.34 -15.22 -19.63
C LEU A 197 9.62 -15.68 -20.37
N SER A 198 10.78 -15.24 -19.86
CA SER A 198 12.07 -15.74 -20.37
C SER A 198 12.15 -17.27 -20.27
N ALA A 199 12.92 -17.92 -21.15
CA ALA A 199 13.04 -19.38 -21.19
C ALA A 199 13.43 -19.98 -19.83
N ASN A 200 14.34 -19.33 -19.10
CA ASN A 200 14.75 -19.76 -17.77
C ASN A 200 13.64 -19.64 -16.73
N ASN A 201 12.93 -18.50 -16.72
CA ASN A 201 11.82 -18.25 -15.79
C ASN A 201 10.66 -19.21 -16.07
N ARG A 202 10.33 -19.44 -17.35
CA ARG A 202 9.31 -20.38 -17.80
C ARG A 202 9.65 -21.83 -17.38
N SER A 203 10.90 -22.26 -17.57
CA SER A 203 11.35 -23.58 -17.12
C SER A 203 11.27 -23.73 -15.60
N THR A 204 11.71 -22.70 -14.87
CA THR A 204 11.63 -22.67 -13.40
C THR A 204 10.18 -22.74 -12.94
N LEU A 205 9.28 -21.93 -13.51
CA LEU A 205 7.86 -21.94 -13.18
C LEU A 205 7.24 -23.32 -13.42
N ARG A 206 7.44 -23.91 -14.60
CA ARG A 206 6.93 -25.26 -14.91
C ARG A 206 7.39 -26.31 -13.91
N ARG A 207 8.65 -26.26 -13.47
CA ARG A 207 9.18 -27.16 -12.43
C ARG A 207 8.46 -26.94 -11.09
N LYS A 208 8.18 -25.68 -10.71
CA LYS A 208 7.49 -25.37 -9.46
C LYS A 208 6.03 -25.83 -9.48
N LEU A 209 5.37 -25.73 -10.62
CA LEU A 209 3.97 -26.15 -10.80
C LEU A 209 3.77 -27.68 -10.77
N LYS A 210 4.83 -28.49 -10.80
CA LYS A 210 4.72 -29.96 -10.64
C LYS A 210 4.11 -30.39 -9.31
N ALA A 211 4.08 -29.51 -8.31
CA ALA A 211 3.42 -29.76 -7.02
C ALA A 211 1.89 -29.63 -7.08
N ALA A 212 1.32 -29.04 -8.14
CA ALA A 212 -0.12 -28.77 -8.25
C ALA A 212 -1.04 -29.98 -7.96
N PRO A 213 -0.75 -31.22 -8.44
CA PRO A 213 -1.64 -32.35 -8.17
C PRO A 213 -1.77 -32.75 -6.69
N LYS A 214 -0.90 -32.21 -5.82
CA LYS A 214 -0.91 -32.48 -4.38
C LYS A 214 -1.56 -31.36 -3.57
N VAL A 215 -2.01 -30.31 -4.23
CA VAL A 215 -2.55 -29.11 -3.56
C VAL A 215 -3.96 -28.85 -4.05
N GLU A 216 -4.91 -28.86 -3.15
CA GLU A 216 -6.27 -28.41 -3.41
C GLU A 216 -6.28 -26.88 -3.37
N ILE A 217 -6.73 -26.25 -4.45
CA ILE A 217 -6.84 -24.79 -4.56
C ILE A 217 -8.29 -24.44 -4.82
N GLU A 218 -8.84 -23.61 -3.95
CA GLU A 218 -10.20 -23.10 -4.07
C GLU A 218 -10.22 -21.58 -3.94
N THR A 219 -11.15 -20.92 -4.63
CA THR A 219 -11.39 -19.48 -4.49
C THR A 219 -12.75 -19.28 -3.86
N VAL A 220 -12.74 -18.66 -2.67
CA VAL A 220 -13.96 -18.45 -1.86
C VAL A 220 -14.30 -16.98 -1.73
N ARG A 221 -15.60 -16.68 -1.52
CA ARG A 221 -16.14 -15.34 -1.24
C ARG A 221 -16.37 -15.09 0.25
N SER A 222 -16.22 -16.11 1.07
CA SER A 222 -16.32 -16.02 2.53
C SER A 222 -15.22 -16.83 3.18
N ILE A 223 -14.68 -16.31 4.28
CA ILE A 223 -13.67 -16.96 5.12
C ILE A 223 -14.23 -17.26 6.52
N ALA A 224 -15.55 -17.29 6.66
CA ALA A 224 -16.21 -17.54 7.94
C ALA A 224 -15.70 -18.84 8.58
N GLY A 225 -15.23 -18.73 9.82
CA GLY A 225 -14.63 -19.83 10.57
C GLY A 225 -13.15 -20.10 10.27
N LEU A 226 -12.52 -19.37 9.33
CA LEU A 226 -11.10 -19.49 8.99
C LEU A 226 -10.27 -18.27 9.39
N GLU A 227 -10.86 -17.25 10.00
CA GLU A 227 -10.24 -15.95 10.28
C GLU A 227 -8.97 -16.08 11.10
N GLN A 228 -9.01 -16.93 12.13
CA GLN A 228 -7.88 -17.16 13.01
C GLN A 228 -6.75 -17.90 12.27
N GLU A 229 -7.08 -18.92 11.51
CA GLU A 229 -6.09 -19.72 10.75
C GLU A 229 -5.44 -18.87 9.65
N ILE A 230 -6.20 -18.02 8.94
CA ILE A 230 -5.71 -17.05 7.97
C ILE A 230 -4.77 -16.05 8.63
N PHE A 231 -5.15 -15.52 9.79
CA PHE A 231 -4.31 -14.60 10.55
C PHE A 231 -2.98 -15.25 10.99
N GLU A 232 -3.01 -16.50 11.43
CA GLU A 232 -1.79 -17.24 11.79
C GLU A 232 -0.85 -17.42 10.60
N LEU A 233 -1.37 -17.76 9.42
CA LEU A 233 -0.59 -17.87 8.18
C LEU A 233 0.02 -16.53 7.77
N TYR A 234 -0.74 -15.44 7.91
CA TYR A 234 -0.25 -14.08 7.68
C TYR A 234 0.91 -13.74 8.63
N GLU A 235 0.71 -13.95 9.94
CA GLU A 235 1.72 -13.68 10.97
C GLU A 235 2.99 -14.52 10.77
N GLU A 236 2.84 -15.78 10.36
CA GLU A 236 3.99 -16.64 10.07
C GLU A 236 4.77 -16.14 8.84
N THR A 237 4.08 -15.67 7.80
CA THR A 237 4.71 -15.06 6.63
C THR A 237 5.41 -13.76 7.00
N ARG A 238 4.79 -12.89 7.80
CA ARG A 238 5.37 -11.65 8.30
C ARG A 238 6.66 -11.90 9.09
N LYS A 239 6.66 -12.89 9.99
CA LYS A 239 7.84 -13.30 10.79
C LYS A 239 8.96 -13.89 9.92
N ASN A 240 8.63 -14.53 8.80
CA ASN A 240 9.60 -15.10 7.85
C ASN A 240 10.05 -14.09 6.77
N SER A 241 9.52 -12.86 6.78
CA SER A 241 9.97 -11.80 5.88
C SER A 241 11.40 -11.39 6.21
N ARG A 242 12.18 -11.11 5.17
CA ARG A 242 13.55 -10.58 5.33
C ARG A 242 13.58 -9.10 5.73
N PHE A 243 12.49 -8.41 5.49
CA PHE A 243 12.33 -6.99 5.79
C PHE A 243 11.25 -6.84 6.86
N ASP A 244 11.56 -6.10 7.92
CA ASP A 244 10.62 -5.78 8.99
C ASP A 244 9.97 -4.42 8.66
N TYR A 245 8.69 -4.45 8.33
CA TYR A 245 7.89 -3.23 8.04
C TYR A 245 7.44 -2.51 9.32
N GLY A 246 7.89 -3.00 10.48
CA GLY A 246 7.59 -2.42 11.79
C GLY A 246 6.09 -2.48 12.11
N ASP A 247 5.61 -1.42 12.77
CA ASP A 247 4.22 -1.37 13.25
C ASP A 247 3.18 -1.14 12.15
N PHE A 248 3.60 -0.84 10.91
CA PHE A 248 2.68 -0.53 9.79
C PHE A 248 1.88 -1.74 9.28
N GLU A 249 2.31 -2.97 9.56
CA GLU A 249 1.66 -4.20 9.12
C GLU A 249 1.09 -5.04 10.28
N GLN A 250 0.55 -4.41 11.31
CA GLN A 250 -0.15 -5.13 12.36
C GLN A 250 -1.63 -5.31 11.99
N LEU A 251 -2.03 -6.53 11.69
CA LEU A 251 -3.42 -6.90 11.43
C LEU A 251 -4.01 -7.68 12.60
N SER A 252 -5.29 -7.98 12.50
CA SER A 252 -6.02 -8.84 13.43
C SER A 252 -6.90 -9.84 12.66
N PRO A 253 -7.35 -10.95 13.27
CA PRO A 253 -8.33 -11.84 12.62
C PRO A 253 -9.58 -11.09 12.15
N ALA A 254 -10.03 -10.10 12.92
CA ALA A 254 -11.17 -9.26 12.60
C ALA A 254 -10.98 -8.45 11.31
N TYR A 255 -9.75 -8.05 10.97
CA TYR A 255 -9.45 -7.36 9.72
C TYR A 255 -9.87 -8.18 8.50
N PHE A 256 -9.43 -9.44 8.41
CA PHE A 256 -9.71 -10.29 7.27
C PHE A 256 -11.21 -10.52 7.07
N ARG A 257 -11.93 -10.82 8.15
CA ARG A 257 -13.38 -10.99 8.12
C ARG A 257 -14.09 -9.71 7.68
N ARG A 258 -13.85 -8.58 8.36
CA ARG A 258 -14.53 -7.31 8.08
C ARG A 258 -14.30 -6.81 6.66
N VAL A 259 -13.08 -6.98 6.15
CA VAL A 259 -12.74 -6.57 4.78
C VAL A 259 -13.46 -7.45 3.76
N MET A 260 -13.49 -8.78 3.96
CA MET A 260 -14.23 -9.68 3.08
C MET A 260 -15.75 -9.40 3.08
N GLU A 261 -16.33 -9.20 4.27
CA GLU A 261 -17.75 -8.86 4.42
C GLU A 261 -18.07 -7.49 3.82
N GLY A 262 -17.24 -6.49 4.09
CA GLY A 262 -17.46 -5.11 3.63
C GLY A 262 -17.32 -4.94 2.12
N LEU A 263 -16.42 -5.67 1.49
CA LEU A 263 -16.22 -5.64 0.04
C LEU A 263 -17.15 -6.57 -0.73
N GLY A 264 -17.69 -7.63 -0.12
CA GLY A 264 -18.59 -8.59 -0.74
C GLY A 264 -18.00 -9.16 -2.04
N GLU A 265 -18.70 -8.99 -3.17
CA GLU A 265 -18.26 -9.47 -4.49
C GLU A 265 -16.95 -8.85 -4.99
N ARG A 266 -16.49 -7.78 -4.36
CA ARG A 266 -15.20 -7.13 -4.69
C ARG A 266 -14.00 -7.70 -3.93
N ALA A 267 -14.21 -8.75 -3.14
CA ALA A 267 -13.14 -9.52 -2.49
C ALA A 267 -13.27 -11.01 -2.76
N ALA A 268 -12.14 -11.69 -2.78
CA ALA A 268 -12.05 -13.15 -2.84
C ALA A 268 -10.82 -13.62 -2.06
N CYS A 269 -10.86 -14.86 -1.61
CA CYS A 269 -9.72 -15.50 -0.98
C CYS A 269 -9.38 -16.80 -1.68
N ILE A 270 -8.14 -16.93 -2.17
CA ILE A 270 -7.61 -18.19 -2.68
C ILE A 270 -7.05 -18.95 -1.49
N LEU A 271 -7.52 -20.18 -1.30
CA LEU A 271 -7.08 -21.09 -0.24
C LEU A 271 -6.29 -22.25 -0.86
N CYS A 272 -5.16 -22.61 -0.27
CA CYS A 272 -4.35 -23.75 -0.69
C CYS A 272 -4.31 -24.78 0.46
N ARG A 273 -4.83 -25.98 0.20
CA ARG A 273 -4.86 -27.10 1.18
C ARG A 273 -4.00 -28.27 0.70
N VAL A 274 -3.47 -28.98 1.65
CA VAL A 274 -2.78 -30.26 1.43
C VAL A 274 -3.26 -31.21 2.52
N ASP A 275 -3.76 -32.37 2.14
CA ASP A 275 -4.35 -33.35 3.04
C ASP A 275 -5.42 -32.72 3.98
N GLY A 276 -6.27 -31.86 3.40
CA GLY A 276 -7.33 -31.13 4.08
C GLY A 276 -6.88 -29.97 4.98
N LYS A 277 -5.56 -29.77 5.20
CA LYS A 277 -5.02 -28.69 6.04
C LYS A 277 -4.78 -27.43 5.22
N LEU A 278 -5.24 -26.28 5.73
CA LEU A 278 -4.97 -24.98 5.11
C LEU A 278 -3.49 -24.60 5.33
N LEU A 279 -2.74 -24.50 4.24
CA LEU A 279 -1.31 -24.19 4.28
C LEU A 279 -0.96 -22.82 3.70
N ALA A 280 -1.85 -22.22 2.91
CA ALA A 280 -1.66 -20.86 2.42
C ALA A 280 -2.99 -20.21 2.04
N PHE A 281 -3.02 -18.89 2.07
CA PHE A 281 -4.12 -18.09 1.55
C PHE A 281 -3.59 -16.90 0.76
N LYS A 282 -4.43 -16.35 -0.10
CA LYS A 282 -4.21 -15.11 -0.83
C LYS A 282 -5.50 -14.30 -0.84
N LEU A 283 -5.49 -13.13 -0.19
CA LEU A 283 -6.61 -12.20 -0.23
C LEU A 283 -6.53 -11.34 -1.48
N ILE A 284 -7.59 -11.32 -2.27
CA ILE A 284 -7.68 -10.63 -3.55
C ILE A 284 -8.77 -9.57 -3.48
N PHE A 285 -8.48 -8.38 -4.01
CA PHE A 285 -9.49 -7.36 -4.29
C PHE A 285 -9.71 -7.23 -5.80
N ILE A 286 -10.95 -6.94 -6.16
CA ILE A 286 -11.43 -6.96 -7.55
C ILE A 286 -11.84 -5.54 -7.94
N GLU A 287 -11.15 -4.99 -8.92
CA GLU A 287 -11.49 -3.74 -9.59
C GLU A 287 -11.83 -4.00 -11.05
N LYS A 288 -12.34 -3.01 -11.72
CA LYS A 288 -12.78 -3.13 -13.11
C LYS A 288 -11.69 -3.62 -14.07
N ASP A 289 -10.49 -3.09 -13.94
CA ASP A 289 -9.35 -3.36 -14.85
C ASP A 289 -8.14 -3.95 -14.12
N ARG A 290 -8.25 -4.16 -12.79
CA ARG A 290 -7.14 -4.57 -11.94
C ARG A 290 -7.58 -5.56 -10.88
N ILE A 291 -6.78 -6.60 -10.67
CA ILE A 291 -6.85 -7.47 -9.50
C ILE A 291 -5.71 -7.10 -8.56
N ILE A 292 -6.00 -6.92 -7.27
CA ILE A 292 -5.02 -6.62 -6.24
C ILE A 292 -4.83 -7.86 -5.36
N ASP A 293 -3.63 -8.43 -5.37
CA ASP A 293 -3.14 -9.44 -4.42
C ASP A 293 -2.76 -8.70 -3.13
N LYS A 294 -3.74 -8.61 -2.22
CA LYS A 294 -3.66 -7.70 -1.07
C LYS A 294 -2.79 -8.24 0.05
N PHE A 295 -3.05 -9.48 0.46
CA PHE A 295 -2.27 -10.16 1.47
C PHE A 295 -2.06 -11.63 1.12
N TRP A 296 -0.89 -12.11 1.47
CA TRP A 296 -0.47 -13.48 1.31
C TRP A 296 0.00 -14.04 2.65
N GLY A 297 -0.40 -15.25 2.97
CA GLY A 297 0.11 -15.99 4.11
C GLY A 297 0.36 -17.46 3.79
N MET A 298 1.38 -18.02 4.42
CA MET A 298 1.79 -19.40 4.15
C MET A 298 2.43 -20.03 5.39
N ARG A 299 2.18 -21.33 5.61
CA ARG A 299 2.86 -22.13 6.63
C ARG A 299 4.29 -22.45 6.21
N TYR A 300 5.25 -22.22 7.08
CA TYR A 300 6.67 -22.51 6.85
C TYR A 300 7.15 -23.68 7.72
N PRO A 301 8.12 -24.53 7.26
CA PRO A 301 8.71 -24.50 5.91
C PRO A 301 7.87 -25.19 4.84
N ILE A 302 6.83 -25.96 5.24
CA ILE A 302 6.05 -26.89 4.39
C ILE A 302 5.48 -26.24 3.14
N GLY A 303 5.03 -24.99 3.19
CA GLY A 303 4.52 -24.28 2.03
C GLY A 303 5.56 -24.09 0.92
N ARG A 304 6.85 -24.05 1.27
CA ARG A 304 7.95 -24.01 0.30
C ARG A 304 8.13 -25.36 -0.40
N ASP A 305 7.93 -26.47 0.31
CA ASP A 305 8.07 -27.83 -0.23
C ASP A 305 7.02 -28.07 -1.33
N TYR A 306 5.80 -27.56 -1.12
CA TYR A 306 4.72 -27.61 -2.11
C TYR A 306 4.73 -26.44 -3.10
N ASN A 307 5.69 -25.52 -3.04
CA ASN A 307 5.77 -24.34 -3.91
C ASN A 307 4.51 -23.48 -3.93
N LEU A 308 3.81 -23.34 -2.78
CA LEU A 308 2.50 -22.72 -2.69
C LEU A 308 2.47 -21.28 -3.21
N PHE A 309 3.55 -20.51 -3.05
CA PHE A 309 3.66 -19.15 -3.61
C PHE A 309 3.42 -19.15 -5.14
N PHE A 310 4.05 -20.09 -5.87
CA PHE A 310 3.93 -20.15 -7.32
C PHE A 310 2.56 -20.68 -7.77
N LEU A 311 1.98 -21.61 -7.03
CA LEU A 311 0.64 -22.13 -7.30
C LEU A 311 -0.41 -21.04 -7.09
N ALA A 312 -0.37 -20.36 -5.96
CA ALA A 312 -1.29 -19.25 -5.65
C ALA A 312 -1.05 -18.03 -6.57
N TRP A 313 0.18 -17.80 -7.05
CA TRP A 313 0.46 -16.80 -8.07
C TRP A 313 -0.28 -17.11 -9.37
N MET A 314 -0.13 -18.34 -9.86
CA MET A 314 -0.80 -18.76 -11.09
C MET A 314 -2.30 -18.74 -10.97
N GLU A 315 -2.85 -19.11 -9.81
CA GLU A 315 -4.28 -18.99 -9.57
C GLU A 315 -4.74 -17.52 -9.57
N GLY A 316 -3.97 -16.61 -8.97
CA GLY A 316 -4.23 -15.17 -9.07
C GLY A 316 -4.20 -14.65 -10.51
N VAL A 317 -3.27 -15.12 -11.33
CA VAL A 317 -3.22 -14.77 -12.77
C VAL A 317 -4.44 -15.33 -13.51
N ARG A 318 -4.82 -16.60 -13.30
CA ARG A 318 -6.05 -17.20 -13.87
C ARG A 318 -7.28 -16.41 -13.49
N PHE A 319 -7.37 -16.08 -12.19
CA PHE A 319 -8.47 -15.27 -11.66
C PHE A 319 -8.53 -13.90 -12.37
N ALA A 320 -7.40 -13.22 -12.53
CA ALA A 320 -7.33 -11.93 -13.20
C ALA A 320 -7.76 -12.02 -14.67
N LEU A 321 -7.26 -13.01 -15.40
CA LEU A 321 -7.63 -13.25 -16.80
C LEU A 321 -9.13 -13.56 -16.94
N ALA A 322 -9.68 -14.40 -16.06
CA ALA A 322 -11.11 -14.75 -16.05
C ALA A 322 -12.02 -13.55 -15.79
N HIS A 323 -11.54 -12.55 -15.05
CA HIS A 323 -12.25 -11.29 -14.79
C HIS A 323 -11.98 -10.20 -15.85
N GLY A 324 -11.20 -10.49 -16.89
CA GLY A 324 -10.85 -9.52 -17.92
C GLY A 324 -9.96 -8.39 -17.43
N ALA A 325 -9.28 -8.57 -16.29
CA ALA A 325 -8.38 -7.57 -15.75
C ALA A 325 -7.14 -7.43 -16.66
N THR A 326 -6.70 -6.19 -16.84
CA THR A 326 -5.50 -5.87 -17.62
C THR A 326 -4.26 -5.76 -16.76
N ARG A 327 -4.42 -5.76 -15.42
CA ARG A 327 -3.32 -5.63 -14.45
C ARG A 327 -3.54 -6.54 -13.24
N PHE A 328 -2.45 -7.14 -12.77
CA PHE A 328 -2.38 -7.87 -11.52
C PHE A 328 -1.35 -7.21 -10.61
N GLN A 329 -1.82 -6.45 -9.62
CA GLN A 329 -0.99 -5.77 -8.63
C GLN A 329 -0.74 -6.71 -7.45
N SER A 330 0.49 -6.80 -6.96
CA SER A 330 0.85 -7.80 -5.94
C SER A 330 1.69 -7.24 -4.77
N GLY A 331 1.44 -5.98 -4.42
CA GLY A 331 2.04 -5.35 -3.23
C GLY A 331 3.55 -5.13 -3.30
N GLN A 332 4.15 -4.86 -2.14
CA GLN A 332 5.48 -4.27 -1.97
C GLN A 332 6.52 -5.26 -1.38
N THR A 333 6.36 -6.56 -1.58
CA THR A 333 7.25 -7.62 -1.05
C THR A 333 7.61 -8.66 -2.10
N ALA A 334 8.61 -9.52 -1.80
CA ALA A 334 9.04 -10.64 -2.66
C ALA A 334 9.38 -10.21 -4.09
N TYR A 335 10.02 -9.06 -4.25
CA TYR A 335 10.32 -8.42 -5.52
C TYR A 335 11.04 -9.34 -6.50
N ALA A 336 12.09 -10.04 -6.03
CA ALA A 336 12.90 -10.89 -6.89
C ALA A 336 12.09 -12.01 -7.57
N GLN A 337 11.09 -12.57 -6.89
CA GLN A 337 10.23 -13.60 -7.47
C GLN A 337 9.21 -13.02 -8.43
N LYS A 338 8.56 -11.90 -8.05
CA LYS A 338 7.53 -11.25 -8.85
C LYS A 338 8.09 -10.67 -10.16
N VAL A 339 9.29 -10.09 -10.11
CA VAL A 339 10.00 -9.63 -11.33
C VAL A 339 10.35 -10.78 -12.25
N LYS A 340 10.79 -11.94 -11.72
CA LYS A 340 10.99 -13.16 -12.53
C LYS A 340 9.70 -13.69 -13.15
N LEU A 341 8.55 -13.41 -12.53
CA LEU A 341 7.22 -13.74 -13.03
C LEU A 341 6.63 -12.63 -13.92
N GLY A 342 7.43 -11.64 -14.32
CA GLY A 342 7.08 -10.65 -15.32
C GLY A 342 6.53 -9.34 -14.77
N SER A 343 6.49 -9.16 -13.44
CA SER A 343 6.03 -7.89 -12.85
C SER A 343 7.03 -6.76 -13.09
N GLY A 344 6.52 -5.60 -13.46
CA GLY A 344 7.20 -4.31 -13.35
C GLY A 344 7.14 -3.73 -11.94
N LEU A 345 7.85 -2.64 -11.73
CA LEU A 345 7.92 -1.93 -10.46
C LEU A 345 7.38 -0.50 -10.62
N ASP A 346 6.15 -0.26 -10.15
CA ASP A 346 5.53 1.06 -10.14
C ASP A 346 6.11 1.88 -8.99
N LYS A 347 6.72 3.03 -9.32
CA LYS A 347 7.37 3.91 -8.34
C LYS A 347 6.34 4.66 -7.51
N LEU A 348 6.57 4.67 -6.20
CA LEU A 348 5.81 5.43 -5.23
C LEU A 348 6.72 6.38 -4.47
N TRP A 349 6.12 7.44 -3.92
CA TRP A 349 6.81 8.48 -3.19
C TRP A 349 6.15 8.73 -1.84
N VAL A 350 6.95 8.87 -0.80
CA VAL A 350 6.53 9.45 0.47
C VAL A 350 6.93 10.92 0.48
N TYR A 351 5.98 11.78 0.76
CA TYR A 351 6.23 13.18 1.05
C TYR A 351 6.13 13.42 2.54
N PHE A 352 7.02 14.23 3.06
CA PHE A 352 7.04 14.55 4.48
C PHE A 352 7.41 16.01 4.72
N ARG A 353 6.89 16.56 5.81
CA ARG A 353 7.22 17.91 6.27
C ARG A 353 7.18 17.94 7.80
N HIS A 354 8.29 18.32 8.43
CA HIS A 354 8.31 18.64 9.84
C HIS A 354 7.87 20.09 10.03
N ARG A 355 6.98 20.37 10.99
CA ARG A 355 6.42 21.71 11.21
C ARG A 355 7.41 22.72 11.77
N GLY A 356 8.42 22.29 12.51
CA GLY A 356 9.55 23.13 12.92
C GLY A 356 10.52 23.37 11.76
N PRO A 357 10.86 24.62 11.40
CA PRO A 357 11.67 24.92 10.21
C PRO A 357 13.09 24.37 10.30
N VAL A 358 13.72 24.39 11.45
CA VAL A 358 15.07 23.82 11.66
C VAL A 358 15.03 22.30 11.51
N SER A 359 14.10 21.64 12.19
CA SER A 359 13.91 20.18 12.06
C SER A 359 13.58 19.79 10.64
N ASN A 360 12.75 20.57 9.91
CA ASN A 360 12.42 20.28 8.53
C ASN A 360 13.66 20.31 7.62
N ARG A 361 14.56 21.28 7.81
CA ARG A 361 15.83 21.33 7.09
C ARG A 361 16.72 20.12 7.37
N LEU A 362 16.80 19.71 8.65
CA LEU A 362 17.56 18.53 9.07
C LEU A 362 16.96 17.25 8.45
N PHE A 363 15.65 17.05 8.55
CA PHE A 363 14.97 15.91 7.94
C PHE A 363 15.21 15.84 6.43
N ARG A 364 15.14 16.99 5.73
CA ARG A 364 15.44 17.07 4.28
C ARG A 364 16.86 16.62 3.95
N ALA A 365 17.83 16.99 4.76
CA ALA A 365 19.23 16.62 4.53
C ALA A 365 19.47 15.11 4.75
N VAL A 366 18.79 14.49 5.72
CA VAL A 366 18.94 13.08 6.08
C VAL A 366 18.07 12.16 5.22
N ALA A 367 16.96 12.65 4.71
CA ALA A 367 15.96 11.87 3.96
C ALA A 367 16.51 10.99 2.83
N PRO A 368 17.47 11.44 1.98
CA PRO A 368 18.03 10.59 0.93
C PRO A 368 18.78 9.35 1.45
N LEU A 369 19.20 9.37 2.72
CA LEU A 369 19.93 8.26 3.35
C LEU A 369 18.96 7.17 3.87
N ILE A 370 17.72 7.56 4.17
CA ILE A 370 16.68 6.69 4.76
C ILE A 370 15.56 6.37 3.77
N ALA A 371 15.79 6.52 2.48
CA ALA A 371 14.81 6.17 1.44
C ALA A 371 14.50 4.66 1.47
N PHE A 372 13.21 4.31 1.58
CA PHE A 372 12.75 2.93 1.80
C PHE A 372 13.21 1.98 0.70
N ASP A 373 13.24 2.42 -0.54
CA ASP A 373 13.69 1.64 -1.69
C ASP A 373 15.17 1.23 -1.67
N LYS A 374 15.98 1.89 -0.84
CA LYS A 374 17.39 1.55 -0.61
C LYS A 374 17.58 0.56 0.53
N MET A 375 16.56 0.41 1.38
CA MET A 375 16.62 -0.44 2.56
C MET A 375 16.31 -1.89 2.23
N ASP A 376 15.54 -2.16 1.15
CA ASP A 376 15.21 -3.50 0.72
C ASP A 376 16.37 -4.13 -0.08
N PRO A 377 16.93 -5.28 0.38
CA PRO A 377 18.05 -5.95 -0.28
C PRO A 377 17.70 -6.44 -1.69
N GLU A 378 16.47 -6.92 -1.91
CA GLU A 378 16.04 -7.44 -3.22
C GLU A 378 15.96 -6.32 -4.27
N LEU A 379 15.46 -5.14 -3.89
CA LEU A 379 15.44 -3.97 -4.77
C LEU A 379 16.85 -3.50 -5.11
N THR A 380 17.76 -3.54 -4.15
CA THR A 380 19.16 -3.20 -4.36
C THR A 380 19.81 -4.14 -5.38
N GLU A 381 19.56 -5.44 -5.30
CA GLU A 381 20.07 -6.45 -6.24
C GLU A 381 19.44 -6.32 -7.64
N ILE A 382 18.13 -6.03 -7.74
CA ILE A 382 17.44 -5.81 -9.01
C ILE A 382 18.07 -4.60 -9.71
N ARG A 383 18.27 -3.49 -9.03
CA ARG A 383 18.88 -2.27 -9.59
C ARG A 383 20.32 -2.48 -10.05
N LYS A 384 21.11 -3.28 -9.34
CA LYS A 384 22.48 -3.62 -9.77
C LYS A 384 22.48 -4.34 -11.10
N ARG A 385 21.50 -5.22 -11.34
CA ARG A 385 21.36 -5.99 -12.60
C ARG A 385 20.85 -5.15 -13.76
N GLU A 386 20.04 -4.12 -13.47
CA GLU A 386 19.50 -3.19 -14.48
C GLU A 386 20.49 -2.11 -14.90
N ARG A 387 21.54 -1.85 -14.10
CA ARG A 387 22.62 -0.93 -14.53
C ARG A 387 23.40 -1.59 -15.67
N PRO A 388 23.42 -0.96 -16.88
CA PRO A 388 24.30 -1.47 -17.92
C PRO A 388 25.73 -1.48 -17.37
N SER A 389 26.43 -2.62 -17.56
CA SER A 389 27.87 -2.71 -17.31
C SER A 389 28.54 -1.55 -18.07
N GLN A 390 29.08 -0.58 -17.33
CA GLN A 390 29.93 0.44 -17.96
C GLN A 390 31.03 -0.34 -18.70
N PRO A 391 31.25 -0.05 -20.00
CA PRO A 391 32.40 -0.65 -20.68
C PRO A 391 33.64 -0.18 -19.93
N GLY A 392 34.40 -1.16 -19.43
CA GLY A 392 35.64 -0.90 -18.72
C GLY A 392 36.56 -0.03 -19.58
N ASN A 393 37.08 1.04 -18.98
CA ASN A 393 38.25 1.69 -19.48
C ASN A 393 39.40 0.65 -19.55
N GLN A 394 39.68 0.19 -20.75
CA GLN A 394 41.00 -0.40 -21.08
C GLN A 394 41.93 0.70 -21.50
#